data_a6d017f124e8ded9dc5d47f228dbef5c
#
_entry.id   a6d017f124e8ded9dc5d47f228dbef5c
#
_cell.length_a   1.000
_cell.length_b   1.000
_cell.length_c   1.000
_cell.angle_alpha   90.00
_cell.angle_beta   90.00
_cell.angle_gamma   90.00
#
_symmetry.space_group_name_H-M   'P 1'
#
loop_
_entity.id
_entity.type
_entity.pdbx_description
1 polymer ?
#
loop_
_entity_poly.entity_id
_entity_poly.type
_entity_poly.pdbx_seq_one_letter_code
_entity_poly.pdbx_strand_id
1 'polypeptide(L)'
;KNSLLKYSEQYTTQKKIQRPSDDPTVAVRSLKLRTTYSQLTQYAEKNVKDAMSWMNTTETALSNISKKFDNMKSYLNQGANDYLKADDRKSVLTTLQQYVNSIFEDEANTDYSGRYVFTGYRTDTSLLFPENTDKLSYQIKENFSYDSFDNITVITGGANYDSTIANGQQYTDKTAKKNEVYQLRLAYDNCSKDAFAQAGTNGTSIAISFTYKDQTTGKDTTEVYAAAGYNGTPAAKGNIITRSSTDTNAYEVGDNEIVYLYDTGEVLVGKTKYADIQTKQADFSVTYVKNDFEKNDIRPEMYFKCTAYDSVNNKTTDYADPSDQEIEYEINYSQNIIVNTQAKDAISTDIYRMVDYISKTVKYVDEVETKIDEVDKMISNTTDKDKLATLNSLKTSLETERDLRSKVMTDAFGMGLTMIDEAGQKVSVATSELGAKYNRAQLTYNKLLDEQTDSEDKLSENEDVSLT
;
A
#
# COMPACT_ATOMS: atom_id res chain seq x y z
N LYS A 1 -16.36 27.78 -74.22
CA LYS A 1 -17.21 26.70 -73.61
C LYS A 1 -16.62 26.07 -72.38
N ASN A 2 -15.32 25.66 -72.40
CA ASN A 2 -14.68 24.97 -71.24
C ASN A 2 -14.54 25.85 -70.00
N SER A 3 -14.29 27.17 -70.15
CA SER A 3 -14.18 28.08 -68.99
C SER A 3 -15.50 28.33 -68.30
N LEU A 4 -16.61 28.47 -69.06
CA LEU A 4 -17.92 28.63 -68.49
C LEU A 4 -18.42 27.41 -67.72
N LEU A 5 -18.12 26.19 -68.24
CA LEU A 5 -18.42 24.97 -67.51
C LEU A 5 -17.60 24.86 -66.21
N LYS A 6 -16.33 25.22 -66.25
CA LYS A 6 -15.48 25.25 -65.07
C LYS A 6 -16.00 26.22 -63.99
N TYR A 7 -16.40 27.43 -64.37
CA TYR A 7 -16.98 28.41 -63.41
C TYR A 7 -18.35 27.95 -62.91
N SER A 8 -19.19 27.31 -63.75
CA SER A 8 -20.46 26.75 -63.30
C SER A 8 -20.27 25.60 -62.32
N GLU A 9 -19.29 24.72 -62.53
CA GLU A 9 -18.93 23.65 -61.65
C GLU A 9 -18.36 24.19 -60.32
N GLN A 10 -17.44 25.16 -60.37
CA GLN A 10 -16.89 25.85 -59.20
C GLN A 10 -17.98 26.54 -58.37
N TYR A 11 -18.91 27.18 -59.02
CA TYR A 11 -20.06 27.82 -58.35
C TYR A 11 -20.97 26.80 -57.66
N THR A 12 -21.21 25.65 -58.34
CA THR A 12 -22.11 24.62 -57.80
C THR A 12 -21.46 23.83 -56.65
N THR A 13 -20.15 23.58 -56.72
CA THR A 13 -19.42 22.78 -55.76
C THR A 13 -18.70 23.59 -54.69
N GLN A 14 -18.59 24.91 -54.91
CA GLN A 14 -17.84 25.85 -54.09
C GLN A 14 -16.33 25.51 -53.96
N LYS A 15 -15.81 24.57 -54.77
CA LYS A 15 -14.43 24.15 -54.77
C LYS A 15 -13.65 24.67 -55.97
N LYS A 16 -12.37 25.12 -55.73
CA LYS A 16 -11.47 25.60 -56.81
C LYS A 16 -11.08 24.49 -57.79
N ILE A 17 -10.90 23.29 -57.26
CA ILE A 17 -10.48 22.09 -58.03
C ILE A 17 -11.39 20.92 -57.69
N GLN A 18 -11.65 20.06 -58.67
CA GLN A 18 -12.41 18.83 -58.50
C GLN A 18 -11.54 17.58 -58.62
N ARG A 19 -10.53 17.68 -59.46
CA ARG A 19 -9.60 16.59 -59.75
C ARG A 19 -8.18 17.06 -59.52
N PRO A 20 -7.28 16.19 -59.05
CA PRO A 20 -5.85 16.52 -58.88
C PRO A 20 -5.17 17.02 -60.15
N SER A 21 -5.74 16.67 -61.32
CA SER A 21 -5.25 17.08 -62.64
C SER A 21 -5.61 18.57 -62.97
N ASP A 22 -6.56 19.16 -62.28
CA ASP A 22 -7.00 20.55 -62.58
C ASP A 22 -5.97 21.57 -62.09
N ASP A 23 -5.37 21.35 -60.94
CA ASP A 23 -4.21 22.08 -60.41
C ASP A 23 -3.45 21.15 -59.44
N PRO A 24 -2.34 20.56 -59.88
CA PRO A 24 -1.54 19.65 -59.04
C PRO A 24 -0.96 20.28 -57.81
N THR A 25 -0.64 21.59 -57.86
CA THR A 25 -0.05 22.35 -56.71
C THR A 25 -1.08 22.51 -55.62
N VAL A 26 -2.26 22.94 -55.93
CA VAL A 26 -3.38 23.10 -54.97
C VAL A 26 -3.75 21.72 -54.42
N ALA A 27 -3.82 20.68 -55.28
CA ALA A 27 -4.16 19.33 -54.84
C ALA A 27 -3.16 18.75 -53.84
N VAL A 28 -1.86 18.90 -54.10
CA VAL A 28 -0.81 18.41 -53.16
C VAL A 28 -0.86 19.18 -51.82
N ARG A 29 -1.12 20.50 -51.88
CA ARG A 29 -1.25 21.33 -50.67
C ARG A 29 -2.50 20.94 -49.87
N SER A 30 -3.65 20.73 -50.52
CA SER A 30 -4.86 20.24 -49.88
C SER A 30 -4.65 18.89 -49.22
N LEU A 31 -3.99 17.92 -49.89
CA LEU A 31 -3.72 16.61 -49.31
C LEU A 31 -2.86 16.73 -48.03
N LYS A 32 -1.83 17.56 -48.08
CA LYS A 32 -0.97 17.80 -46.90
C LYS A 32 -1.75 18.43 -45.76
N LEU A 33 -2.57 19.45 -46.02
CA LEU A 33 -3.40 20.12 -45.01
C LEU A 33 -4.43 19.17 -44.41
N ARG A 34 -5.09 18.33 -45.20
CA ARG A 34 -6.05 17.32 -44.74
C ARG A 34 -5.38 16.26 -43.88
N THR A 35 -4.16 15.85 -44.24
CA THR A 35 -3.38 14.91 -43.41
C THR A 35 -3.03 15.53 -42.06
N THR A 36 -2.55 16.78 -42.05
CA THR A 36 -2.27 17.53 -40.82
C THR A 36 -3.51 17.70 -39.96
N TYR A 37 -4.63 18.11 -40.55
CA TYR A 37 -5.92 18.28 -39.88
C TYR A 37 -6.37 16.94 -39.22
N SER A 38 -6.30 15.83 -39.97
CA SER A 38 -6.66 14.51 -39.46
C SER A 38 -5.78 14.07 -38.30
N GLN A 39 -4.46 14.34 -38.35
CA GLN A 39 -3.54 14.06 -37.26
C GLN A 39 -3.86 14.91 -36.01
N LEU A 40 -4.08 16.21 -36.18
CA LEU A 40 -4.47 17.12 -35.10
C LEU A 40 -5.79 16.68 -34.45
N THR A 41 -6.76 16.26 -35.25
CA THR A 41 -8.04 15.73 -34.77
C THR A 41 -7.83 14.45 -33.94
N GLN A 42 -6.96 13.54 -34.39
CA GLN A 42 -6.66 12.33 -33.64
C GLN A 42 -6.00 12.65 -32.29
N TYR A 43 -5.01 13.55 -32.26
CA TYR A 43 -4.37 13.96 -31.03
C TYR A 43 -5.36 14.65 -30.08
N ALA A 44 -6.10 15.67 -30.57
CA ALA A 44 -7.02 16.43 -29.72
C ALA A 44 -8.21 15.59 -29.27
N GLU A 45 -8.94 14.99 -30.20
CA GLU A 45 -10.25 14.39 -29.93
C GLU A 45 -10.17 12.97 -29.33
N LYS A 46 -9.04 12.28 -29.51
CA LYS A 46 -8.86 10.91 -28.98
C LYS A 46 -7.77 10.85 -27.94
N ASN A 47 -6.51 11.04 -28.32
CA ASN A 47 -5.37 10.75 -27.47
C ASN A 47 -5.35 11.61 -26.19
N VAL A 48 -5.47 12.93 -26.33
CA VAL A 48 -5.44 13.86 -25.19
C VAL A 48 -6.67 13.71 -24.32
N LYS A 49 -7.86 13.56 -24.93
CA LYS A 49 -9.10 13.34 -24.17
C LYS A 49 -9.08 12.04 -23.38
N ASP A 50 -8.57 10.95 -23.97
CA ASP A 50 -8.45 9.65 -23.26
C ASP A 50 -7.45 9.76 -22.12
N ALA A 51 -6.29 10.41 -22.35
CA ALA A 51 -5.29 10.67 -21.32
C ALA A 51 -5.85 11.51 -20.17
N MET A 52 -6.58 12.58 -20.47
CA MET A 52 -7.22 13.44 -19.46
C MET A 52 -8.30 12.69 -18.68
N SER A 53 -9.10 11.86 -19.35
CA SER A 53 -10.15 11.07 -18.71
C SER A 53 -9.56 10.01 -17.75
N TRP A 54 -8.45 9.34 -18.16
CA TRP A 54 -7.71 8.45 -17.28
C TRP A 54 -7.23 9.17 -16.02
N MET A 55 -6.54 10.30 -16.20
CA MET A 55 -6.02 11.10 -15.08
C MET A 55 -7.14 11.63 -14.17
N ASN A 56 -8.26 12.06 -14.70
CA ASN A 56 -9.40 12.53 -13.92
C ASN A 56 -10.07 11.41 -13.10
N THR A 57 -10.16 10.19 -13.65
CA THR A 57 -10.63 9.02 -12.91
C THR A 57 -9.69 8.69 -11.74
N THR A 58 -8.39 8.73 -11.98
CA THR A 58 -7.36 8.52 -10.95
C THR A 58 -7.41 9.61 -9.86
N GLU A 59 -7.55 10.89 -10.25
CA GLU A 59 -7.66 12.01 -9.31
C GLU A 59 -8.91 11.88 -8.42
N THR A 60 -10.03 11.46 -9.00
CA THR A 60 -11.27 11.23 -8.25
C THR A 60 -11.07 10.16 -7.17
N ALA A 61 -10.44 9.04 -7.50
CA ALA A 61 -10.13 7.98 -6.54
C ALA A 61 -9.20 8.49 -5.43
N LEU A 62 -8.10 9.19 -5.78
CA LEU A 62 -7.17 9.78 -4.80
C LEU A 62 -7.86 10.81 -3.89
N SER A 63 -8.75 11.65 -4.43
CA SER A 63 -9.54 12.61 -3.64
C SER A 63 -10.48 11.91 -2.65
N ASN A 64 -11.09 10.80 -3.05
CA ASN A 64 -11.94 10.01 -2.17
C ASN A 64 -11.13 9.33 -1.06
N ILE A 65 -9.94 8.80 -1.37
CA ILE A 65 -9.01 8.24 -0.38
C ILE A 65 -8.65 9.32 0.65
N SER A 66 -8.28 10.53 0.21
CA SER A 66 -7.96 11.64 1.11
C SER A 66 -9.09 11.96 2.08
N LYS A 67 -10.34 12.03 1.59
CA LYS A 67 -11.52 12.25 2.45
C LYS A 67 -11.72 11.12 3.47
N LYS A 68 -11.46 9.87 3.07
CA LYS A 68 -11.53 8.72 3.97
C LYS A 68 -10.47 8.82 5.07
N PHE A 69 -9.25 9.27 4.75
CA PHE A 69 -8.21 9.53 5.75
C PHE A 69 -8.61 10.60 6.75
N ASP A 70 -9.23 11.69 6.32
CA ASP A 70 -9.72 12.74 7.23
C ASP A 70 -10.77 12.19 8.21
N ASN A 71 -11.67 11.32 7.72
CA ASN A 71 -12.62 10.64 8.58
C ASN A 71 -11.93 9.66 9.54
N MET A 72 -10.97 8.86 9.05
CA MET A 72 -10.21 7.93 9.89
C MET A 72 -9.44 8.65 11.01
N LYS A 73 -8.84 9.82 10.76
CA LYS A 73 -8.22 10.67 11.80
C LYS A 73 -9.20 11.05 12.91
N SER A 74 -10.44 11.36 12.55
CA SER A 74 -11.48 11.66 13.54
C SER A 74 -11.77 10.46 14.45
N TYR A 75 -11.90 9.25 13.86
CA TYR A 75 -12.12 8.02 14.63
C TYR A 75 -10.90 7.59 15.43
N LEU A 76 -9.68 7.78 14.91
CA LEU A 76 -8.45 7.50 15.66
C LEU A 76 -8.33 8.42 16.89
N ASN A 77 -8.61 9.72 16.74
CA ASN A 77 -8.67 10.66 17.87
C ASN A 77 -9.74 10.27 18.90
N GLN A 78 -10.90 9.80 18.43
CA GLN A 78 -11.95 9.30 19.32
C GLN A 78 -11.47 8.04 20.06
N GLY A 79 -10.85 7.09 19.36
CA GLY A 79 -10.35 5.84 19.94
C GLY A 79 -9.23 6.01 20.96
N ALA A 80 -8.41 7.06 20.81
CA ALA A 80 -7.36 7.42 21.75
C ALA A 80 -7.89 7.97 23.10
N ASN A 81 -9.21 8.15 23.24
CA ASN A 81 -9.81 8.71 24.45
C ASN A 81 -9.98 7.62 25.53
N ASP A 82 -9.36 7.81 26.68
CA ASP A 82 -9.37 6.87 27.82
C ASP A 82 -10.76 6.58 28.39
N TYR A 83 -11.76 7.45 28.14
CA TYR A 83 -13.12 7.31 28.67
C TYR A 83 -14.02 6.37 27.84
N LEU A 84 -13.55 5.89 26.69
CA LEU A 84 -14.34 4.98 25.85
C LEU A 84 -14.49 3.61 26.51
N LYS A 85 -15.72 3.09 26.47
CA LYS A 85 -16.02 1.71 26.86
C LYS A 85 -15.57 0.72 25.77
N ALA A 86 -15.43 -0.56 26.14
CA ALA A 86 -15.04 -1.63 25.24
C ALA A 86 -15.91 -1.68 23.95
N ASP A 87 -17.24 -1.58 24.08
CA ASP A 87 -18.16 -1.62 22.94
C ASP A 87 -18.00 -0.41 22.00
N ASP A 88 -17.73 0.79 22.57
CA ASP A 88 -17.48 1.99 21.78
C ASP A 88 -16.17 1.87 21.01
N ARG A 89 -15.12 1.31 21.63
CA ARG A 89 -13.83 1.03 20.97
C ARG A 89 -13.99 0.03 19.82
N LYS A 90 -14.79 -1.03 20.01
CA LYS A 90 -15.10 -2.00 18.93
C LYS A 90 -15.83 -1.33 17.77
N SER A 91 -16.74 -0.42 18.06
CA SER A 91 -17.45 0.35 17.03
C SER A 91 -16.50 1.24 16.22
N VAL A 92 -15.56 1.91 16.89
CA VAL A 92 -14.50 2.69 16.24
C VAL A 92 -13.65 1.81 15.35
N LEU A 93 -13.18 0.65 15.84
CA LEU A 93 -12.37 -0.30 15.08
C LEU A 93 -13.11 -0.82 13.85
N THR A 94 -14.38 -1.22 14.02
CA THR A 94 -15.21 -1.69 12.89
C THR A 94 -15.31 -0.62 11.81
N THR A 95 -15.47 0.64 12.20
CA THR A 95 -15.54 1.76 11.27
C THR A 95 -14.20 2.00 10.56
N LEU A 96 -13.09 1.96 11.30
CA LEU A 96 -11.74 2.07 10.72
C LEU A 96 -11.49 0.95 9.70
N GLN A 97 -11.86 -0.30 10.03
CA GLN A 97 -11.74 -1.44 9.12
C GLN A 97 -12.58 -1.26 7.86
N GLN A 98 -13.80 -0.74 7.99
CA GLN A 98 -14.65 -0.44 6.83
C GLN A 98 -14.03 0.63 5.92
N TYR A 99 -13.38 1.68 6.48
CA TYR A 99 -12.68 2.67 5.68
C TYR A 99 -11.49 2.06 4.95
N VAL A 100 -10.68 1.24 5.62
CA VAL A 100 -9.55 0.55 4.98
C VAL A 100 -10.04 -0.35 3.85
N ASN A 101 -11.04 -1.18 4.09
CA ASN A 101 -11.64 -2.03 3.05
C ASN A 101 -12.11 -1.19 1.87
N SER A 102 -12.86 -0.10 2.12
CA SER A 102 -13.35 0.76 1.05
C SER A 102 -12.23 1.49 0.30
N ILE A 103 -11.09 1.80 0.93
CA ILE A 103 -9.92 2.36 0.23
C ILE A 103 -9.36 1.34 -0.76
N PHE A 104 -9.18 0.10 -0.35
CA PHE A 104 -8.55 -0.92 -1.20
C PHE A 104 -9.52 -1.58 -2.17
N GLU A 105 -10.74 -1.90 -1.75
CA GLU A 105 -11.73 -2.61 -2.57
C GLU A 105 -12.38 -1.71 -3.61
N ASP A 106 -12.68 -0.44 -3.24
CA ASP A 106 -13.38 0.49 -4.10
C ASP A 106 -12.42 1.43 -4.84
N GLU A 107 -11.64 2.24 -4.08
CA GLU A 107 -10.88 3.34 -4.67
C GLU A 107 -9.60 2.85 -5.37
N ALA A 108 -8.80 2.01 -4.69
CA ALA A 108 -7.57 1.48 -5.26
C ALA A 108 -7.81 0.50 -6.40
N ASN A 109 -9.02 -0.04 -6.48
CA ASN A 109 -9.46 -0.97 -7.53
C ASN A 109 -10.29 -0.28 -8.63
N THR A 110 -10.27 1.06 -8.66
CA THR A 110 -10.95 1.86 -9.68
C THR A 110 -10.46 1.53 -11.08
N ASP A 111 -11.39 1.40 -12.02
CA ASP A 111 -11.10 1.16 -13.42
C ASP A 111 -11.53 2.33 -14.34
N TYR A 112 -10.84 2.47 -15.44
CA TYR A 112 -11.21 3.32 -16.58
C TYR A 112 -11.38 2.47 -17.83
N SER A 113 -12.59 2.37 -18.34
CA SER A 113 -12.92 1.56 -19.53
C SER A 113 -12.47 0.09 -19.42
N GLY A 114 -12.65 -0.54 -18.23
CA GLY A 114 -12.25 -1.90 -17.96
C GLY A 114 -10.74 -2.10 -17.72
N ARG A 115 -10.01 -1.02 -17.52
CA ARG A 115 -8.56 -1.03 -17.20
C ARG A 115 -8.34 -0.42 -15.83
N TYR A 116 -7.74 -1.17 -14.90
CA TYR A 116 -7.40 -0.69 -13.57
C TYR A 116 -6.34 0.40 -13.63
N VAL A 117 -6.58 1.53 -12.93
CA VAL A 117 -5.74 2.73 -13.08
C VAL A 117 -4.48 2.71 -12.23
N PHE A 118 -4.43 1.89 -11.16
CA PHE A 118 -3.34 1.83 -10.19
C PHE A 118 -2.39 0.63 -10.36
N THR A 119 -2.63 -0.26 -11.34
CA THR A 119 -1.93 -1.54 -11.49
C THR A 119 -0.77 -1.53 -12.48
N GLY A 120 -0.28 -0.34 -12.87
CA GLY A 120 0.82 -0.19 -13.82
C GLY A 120 0.49 -0.83 -15.18
N TYR A 121 1.39 -1.65 -15.71
CA TYR A 121 1.15 -2.34 -16.99
C TYR A 121 0.12 -3.47 -16.96
N ARG A 122 -0.31 -3.89 -15.74
CA ARG A 122 -1.29 -4.96 -15.55
C ARG A 122 -2.72 -4.43 -15.45
N THR A 123 -3.09 -3.60 -16.39
CA THR A 123 -4.39 -2.91 -16.38
C THR A 123 -5.60 -3.85 -16.49
N ASP A 124 -5.39 -5.11 -16.85
CA ASP A 124 -6.40 -6.18 -16.91
C ASP A 124 -6.56 -6.97 -15.60
N THR A 125 -5.70 -6.70 -14.62
CA THR A 125 -5.63 -7.46 -13.37
C THR A 125 -5.98 -6.56 -12.19
N SER A 126 -6.96 -6.99 -11.37
CA SER A 126 -7.33 -6.31 -10.12
C SER A 126 -6.14 -6.22 -9.16
N LEU A 127 -6.08 -5.13 -8.40
CA LEU A 127 -5.09 -4.93 -7.34
C LEU A 127 -5.17 -6.01 -6.25
N LEU A 128 -6.37 -6.54 -6.01
CA LEU A 128 -6.67 -7.49 -4.95
C LEU A 128 -6.94 -8.90 -5.51
N PHE A 129 -6.72 -9.91 -4.67
CA PHE A 129 -7.17 -11.27 -4.97
C PHE A 129 -8.70 -11.34 -4.93
N PRO A 130 -9.37 -11.86 -5.98
CA PRO A 130 -10.83 -11.93 -6.04
C PRO A 130 -11.43 -13.06 -5.18
N GLU A 131 -10.62 -14.02 -4.80
CA GLU A 131 -11.00 -15.20 -4.00
C GLU A 131 -9.81 -15.72 -3.19
N ASN A 132 -10.09 -16.50 -2.15
CA ASN A 132 -9.07 -17.18 -1.37
C ASN A 132 -8.27 -18.13 -2.25
N THR A 133 -6.94 -18.15 -2.10
CA THR A 133 -6.10 -19.06 -2.86
C THR A 133 -4.95 -19.62 -2.01
N ASP A 134 -4.87 -20.95 -1.97
CA ASP A 134 -3.78 -21.75 -1.41
C ASP A 134 -2.80 -22.27 -2.49
N LYS A 135 -3.08 -21.92 -3.76
CA LYS A 135 -2.34 -22.41 -4.93
C LYS A 135 -1.11 -21.60 -5.24
N LEU A 136 -1.06 -20.38 -4.73
CA LEU A 136 0.02 -19.42 -4.98
C LEU A 136 0.87 -19.23 -3.74
N SER A 137 2.17 -19.30 -3.95
CA SER A 137 3.21 -19.02 -2.95
C SER A 137 4.07 -17.89 -3.47
N TYR A 138 4.35 -16.90 -2.64
CA TYR A 138 5.20 -15.78 -3.03
C TYR A 138 6.42 -15.67 -2.13
N GLN A 139 7.58 -15.45 -2.74
CA GLN A 139 8.74 -14.89 -2.08
C GLN A 139 8.75 -13.40 -2.36
N ILE A 140 8.53 -12.58 -1.35
CA ILE A 140 8.32 -11.13 -1.45
C ILE A 140 9.55 -10.43 -0.93
N LYS A 141 10.00 -9.37 -1.62
CA LYS A 141 11.08 -8.51 -1.17
C LYS A 141 10.57 -7.09 -0.93
N GLU A 142 10.60 -6.66 0.32
CA GLU A 142 10.30 -5.29 0.72
C GLU A 142 11.59 -4.52 1.05
N ASN A 143 11.62 -3.23 0.71
CA ASN A 143 12.77 -2.36 1.00
C ASN A 143 12.36 -1.33 2.06
N PHE A 144 13.25 -1.10 3.01
CA PHE A 144 13.05 -0.21 4.14
C PHE A 144 14.28 0.67 4.35
N SER A 145 14.05 1.87 4.90
CA SER A 145 15.12 2.70 5.40
C SER A 145 15.47 2.33 6.85
N TYR A 146 16.63 2.75 7.31
CA TYR A 146 17.14 2.44 8.67
C TYR A 146 16.21 2.97 9.79
N ASP A 147 15.37 3.97 9.52
CA ASP A 147 14.42 4.58 10.45
C ASP A 147 13.01 3.97 10.43
N SER A 148 12.79 2.93 9.64
CA SER A 148 11.48 2.27 9.49
C SER A 148 11.04 1.43 10.70
N PHE A 149 11.86 1.33 11.75
CA PHE A 149 11.48 0.59 12.96
C PHE A 149 10.74 1.50 13.96
N ASP A 150 9.57 1.06 14.39
CA ASP A 150 8.80 1.69 15.47
C ASP A 150 9.31 1.22 16.84
N ASN A 151 9.48 2.15 17.79
CA ASN A 151 9.70 1.78 19.18
C ASN A 151 8.34 1.58 19.86
N ILE A 152 8.03 0.33 20.19
CA ILE A 152 6.77 -0.03 20.83
C ILE A 152 6.98 -0.59 22.24
N THR A 153 6.00 -0.35 23.11
CA THR A 153 5.93 -1.00 24.42
C THR A 153 5.01 -2.21 24.35
N VAL A 154 5.51 -3.37 24.72
CA VAL A 154 4.72 -4.59 24.83
C VAL A 154 4.61 -4.98 26.31
N ILE A 155 3.40 -5.34 26.74
CA ILE A 155 3.17 -5.84 28.09
C ILE A 155 3.30 -7.36 28.07
N THR A 156 4.31 -7.89 28.78
CA THR A 156 4.55 -9.31 28.97
C THR A 156 4.28 -9.73 30.40
N GLY A 157 3.97 -10.99 30.63
CA GLY A 157 3.50 -11.47 31.92
C GLY A 157 2.07 -11.01 32.18
N GLY A 158 1.70 -10.84 33.41
CA GLY A 158 0.36 -10.47 33.84
C GLY A 158 -0.18 -11.41 34.90
N ALA A 159 -1.33 -11.07 35.46
CA ALA A 159 -1.98 -11.87 36.48
C ALA A 159 -2.34 -13.26 35.92
N ASN A 160 -1.90 -14.30 36.61
CA ASN A 160 -2.24 -15.68 36.25
C ASN A 160 -3.69 -15.97 36.65
N TYR A 161 -4.65 -15.48 35.83
CA TYR A 161 -6.06 -15.71 36.04
C TYR A 161 -6.42 -17.11 35.59
N ASP A 162 -6.94 -17.89 36.55
CA ASP A 162 -7.60 -19.16 36.29
C ASP A 162 -8.97 -19.15 36.99
N SER A 163 -10.03 -19.52 36.30
CA SER A 163 -11.38 -19.64 36.86
C SER A 163 -11.46 -20.62 38.06
N THR A 164 -10.48 -21.48 38.23
CA THR A 164 -10.35 -22.41 39.37
C THR A 164 -9.82 -21.73 40.65
N ILE A 165 -9.31 -20.49 40.60
CA ILE A 165 -8.86 -19.72 41.76
C ILE A 165 -10.03 -19.51 42.76
N ALA A 166 -11.27 -19.41 42.26
CA ALA A 166 -12.47 -19.38 43.10
C ALA A 166 -12.63 -20.63 43.99
N ASN A 167 -11.96 -21.74 43.68
CA ASN A 167 -12.00 -23.00 44.42
C ASN A 167 -10.87 -23.17 45.44
N GLY A 168 -10.12 -22.09 45.77
CA GLY A 168 -9.09 -22.11 46.81
C GLY A 168 -7.67 -22.44 46.35
N GLN A 169 -7.41 -22.45 45.04
CA GLN A 169 -6.02 -22.52 44.54
C GLN A 169 -5.27 -21.23 44.83
N GLN A 170 -3.99 -21.33 45.15
CA GLN A 170 -3.14 -20.15 45.42
C GLN A 170 -2.93 -19.39 44.12
N TYR A 171 -3.23 -18.11 44.18
CA TYR A 171 -2.88 -17.14 43.17
C TYR A 171 -1.38 -16.84 43.21
N THR A 172 -0.70 -17.04 42.09
CA THR A 172 0.71 -16.66 41.93
C THR A 172 0.74 -15.37 41.11
N ASP A 173 1.09 -14.27 41.75
CA ASP A 173 1.19 -12.96 41.10
C ASP A 173 2.38 -12.99 40.11
N LYS A 174 2.08 -12.93 38.81
CA LYS A 174 3.05 -12.62 37.77
C LYS A 174 2.82 -11.16 37.39
N THR A 175 3.64 -10.30 37.92
CA THR A 175 3.59 -8.86 37.64
C THR A 175 3.73 -8.60 36.14
N ALA A 176 2.81 -7.86 35.58
CA ALA A 176 2.92 -7.38 34.20
C ALA A 176 4.17 -6.51 34.04
N LYS A 177 4.97 -6.78 33.03
CA LYS A 177 6.23 -6.08 32.74
C LYS A 177 6.11 -5.33 31.42
N LYS A 178 6.70 -4.14 31.39
CA LYS A 178 6.89 -3.38 30.16
C LYS A 178 8.18 -3.82 29.49
N ASN A 179 8.10 -4.22 28.24
CA ASN A 179 9.24 -4.45 27.39
C ASN A 179 9.21 -3.45 26.23
N GLU A 180 10.30 -2.74 26.00
CA GLU A 180 10.48 -1.90 24.83
C GLU A 180 11.13 -2.73 23.75
N VAL A 181 10.51 -2.78 22.58
CA VAL A 181 11.01 -3.51 21.40
C VAL A 181 10.94 -2.62 20.18
N TYR A 182 11.88 -2.79 19.26
CA TYR A 182 11.87 -2.12 17.97
C TYR A 182 11.22 -3.04 16.95
N GLN A 183 10.06 -2.62 16.45
CA GLN A 183 9.20 -3.41 15.57
C GLN A 183 9.20 -2.85 14.16
N LEU A 184 9.31 -3.73 13.19
CA LEU A 184 8.98 -3.48 11.79
C LEU A 184 7.79 -4.38 11.43
N ARG A 185 6.82 -3.84 10.73
CA ARG A 185 5.68 -4.61 10.20
C ARG A 185 5.83 -4.79 8.70
N LEU A 186 5.77 -6.05 8.26
CA LEU A 186 5.74 -6.40 6.84
C LEU A 186 4.34 -6.13 6.27
N ALA A 187 4.21 -6.03 4.96
CA ALA A 187 2.94 -5.77 4.30
C ALA A 187 1.89 -6.86 4.53
N TYR A 188 2.30 -8.07 4.87
CA TYR A 188 1.42 -9.22 5.09
C TYR A 188 1.59 -9.82 6.48
N ASP A 189 0.49 -10.33 7.02
CA ASP A 189 0.44 -11.27 8.13
C ASP A 189 0.31 -12.72 7.63
N ASN A 190 0.15 -13.68 8.54
CA ASN A 190 0.04 -15.10 8.23
C ASN A 190 1.08 -15.54 7.19
N CYS A 191 2.33 -15.09 7.39
CA CYS A 191 3.45 -15.45 6.54
C CYS A 191 3.88 -16.91 6.82
N SER A 192 4.64 -17.48 5.88
CA SER A 192 5.14 -18.83 6.05
C SER A 192 6.32 -18.89 7.03
N LYS A 193 6.33 -19.87 7.92
CA LYS A 193 7.51 -20.25 8.68
C LYS A 193 8.48 -21.15 7.89
N ASP A 194 8.01 -21.70 6.78
CA ASP A 194 8.76 -22.61 5.93
C ASP A 194 9.43 -21.87 4.77
N ALA A 195 10.52 -22.41 4.29
CA ALA A 195 11.24 -21.86 3.15
C ALA A 195 10.40 -21.93 1.87
N PHE A 196 10.65 -21.01 0.95
CA PHE A 196 10.06 -21.07 -0.38
C PHE A 196 10.49 -22.34 -1.11
N ALA A 197 9.53 -23.14 -1.51
CA ALA A 197 9.75 -24.54 -1.94
C ALA A 197 10.39 -24.69 -3.35
N GLN A 198 10.97 -23.64 -3.93
CA GLN A 198 11.50 -23.67 -5.28
C GLN A 198 13.04 -23.84 -5.33
N ALA A 199 13.51 -24.62 -6.28
CA ALA A 199 14.95 -24.76 -6.55
C ALA A 199 15.55 -23.40 -6.97
N GLY A 200 16.70 -23.05 -6.40
CA GLY A 200 17.41 -21.80 -6.69
C GLY A 200 17.04 -20.63 -5.78
N THR A 201 16.16 -20.82 -4.82
CA THR A 201 15.85 -19.84 -3.78
C THR A 201 16.79 -19.93 -2.58
N ASN A 202 16.76 -18.94 -1.69
CA ASN A 202 17.69 -18.85 -0.56
C ASN A 202 17.46 -19.88 0.55
N GLY A 203 16.53 -20.81 0.42
CA GLY A 203 16.30 -21.92 1.34
C GLY A 203 15.82 -21.53 2.74
N THR A 204 15.27 -20.33 2.92
CA THR A 204 14.82 -19.80 4.22
C THR A 204 13.44 -19.17 4.13
N SER A 205 12.74 -19.09 5.27
CA SER A 205 11.45 -18.40 5.37
C SER A 205 11.57 -16.88 5.37
N ILE A 206 12.69 -16.36 5.92
CA ILE A 206 12.98 -14.93 5.99
C ILE A 206 14.48 -14.66 5.93
N ALA A 207 14.86 -13.59 5.21
CA ALA A 207 16.21 -13.03 5.21
C ALA A 207 16.15 -11.51 5.21
N ILE A 208 17.02 -10.87 5.98
CA ILE A 208 17.16 -9.40 6.03
C ILE A 208 18.56 -9.06 5.57
N SER A 209 18.65 -8.17 4.58
CA SER A 209 19.93 -7.71 4.01
C SER A 209 20.10 -6.23 4.33
N PHE A 210 21.01 -5.91 5.25
CA PHE A 210 21.39 -4.55 5.62
C PHE A 210 22.50 -4.06 4.70
N THR A 211 22.33 -2.91 4.06
CA THR A 211 23.32 -2.30 3.17
C THR A 211 23.68 -0.93 3.72
N TYR A 212 24.99 -0.70 3.91
CA TYR A 212 25.51 0.55 4.44
C TYR A 212 26.89 0.83 3.88
N LYS A 213 27.31 2.09 3.97
CA LYS A 213 28.65 2.51 3.59
C LYS A 213 29.61 2.35 4.78
N ASP A 214 30.55 1.41 4.65
CA ASP A 214 31.56 1.19 5.69
C ASP A 214 32.44 2.46 5.82
N GLN A 215 32.43 3.05 7.01
CA GLN A 215 33.12 4.30 7.31
C GLN A 215 34.65 4.18 7.23
N THR A 216 35.19 2.97 7.38
CA THR A 216 36.65 2.73 7.35
C THR A 216 37.14 2.53 5.93
N THR A 217 36.39 1.78 5.13
CA THR A 217 36.78 1.41 3.75
C THR A 217 36.13 2.29 2.68
N GLY A 218 35.07 3.02 3.02
CA GLY A 218 34.26 3.81 2.10
C GLY A 218 33.48 3.00 1.06
N LYS A 219 33.45 1.66 1.21
CA LYS A 219 32.75 0.74 0.30
C LYS A 219 31.36 0.37 0.82
N ASP A 220 30.46 0.12 -0.10
CA ASP A 220 29.16 -0.43 0.23
C ASP A 220 29.34 -1.88 0.74
N THR A 221 28.79 -2.14 1.90
CA THR A 221 28.87 -3.44 2.60
C THR A 221 27.47 -3.95 2.85
N THR A 222 27.23 -5.23 2.55
CA THR A 222 25.96 -5.90 2.81
C THR A 222 26.14 -6.99 3.86
N GLU A 223 25.36 -6.90 4.94
CA GLU A 223 25.28 -7.92 5.99
C GLU A 223 23.91 -8.62 5.92
N VAL A 224 23.90 -9.95 5.90
CA VAL A 224 22.68 -10.75 5.83
C VAL A 224 22.42 -11.42 7.17
N TYR A 225 21.18 -11.34 7.65
CA TYR A 225 20.64 -12.12 8.75
C TYR A 225 19.48 -12.94 8.21
N ALA A 226 19.40 -14.22 8.58
CA ALA A 226 18.37 -15.09 8.00
C ALA A 226 17.94 -16.18 8.98
N ALA A 227 16.74 -16.71 8.82
CA ALA A 227 16.31 -17.92 9.51
C ALA A 227 17.08 -19.15 9.01
N ALA A 228 16.90 -20.27 9.69
CA ALA A 228 17.58 -21.52 9.35
C ALA A 228 17.39 -21.94 7.89
N GLY A 229 18.42 -22.57 7.32
CA GLY A 229 18.40 -23.06 5.93
C GLY A 229 18.86 -22.08 4.87
N TYR A 230 19.23 -20.84 5.24
CA TYR A 230 19.74 -19.87 4.28
C TYR A 230 21.03 -20.32 3.59
N ASN A 231 21.05 -20.27 2.26
CA ASN A 231 22.18 -20.67 1.41
C ASN A 231 22.57 -19.59 0.38
N GLY A 232 22.13 -18.34 0.59
CA GLY A 232 22.41 -17.23 -0.30
C GLY A 232 23.82 -16.65 -0.17
N THR A 233 24.12 -15.67 -1.04
CA THR A 233 25.40 -14.92 -1.03
C THR A 233 25.11 -13.44 -0.88
N PRO A 234 25.74 -12.73 0.07
CA PRO A 234 26.72 -13.23 1.06
C PRO A 234 26.12 -14.20 2.08
N ALA A 235 26.94 -15.01 2.72
CA ALA A 235 26.49 -15.91 3.78
C ALA A 235 25.88 -15.14 4.95
N ALA A 236 24.92 -15.72 5.65
CA ALA A 236 24.30 -15.10 6.80
C ALA A 236 25.32 -14.85 7.92
N LYS A 237 25.37 -13.61 8.41
CA LYS A 237 26.20 -13.17 9.54
C LYS A 237 25.60 -13.59 10.88
N GLY A 238 24.29 -13.73 10.95
CA GLY A 238 23.55 -14.10 12.14
C GLY A 238 22.21 -14.75 11.83
N ASN A 239 21.62 -15.36 12.86
CA ASN A 239 20.35 -16.07 12.76
C ASN A 239 19.18 -15.18 13.14
N ILE A 240 18.05 -15.33 12.42
CA ILE A 240 16.75 -14.77 12.78
C ILE A 240 15.97 -15.87 13.51
N ILE A 241 15.46 -15.55 14.70
CA ILE A 241 14.66 -16.48 15.50
C ILE A 241 13.21 -16.38 15.06
N THR A 242 12.64 -17.45 14.55
CA THR A 242 11.24 -17.51 14.12
C THR A 242 10.35 -17.98 15.27
N ARG A 243 9.30 -17.22 15.60
CA ARG A 243 8.33 -17.52 16.68
C ARG A 243 6.89 -17.24 16.18
N SER A 244 5.90 -17.78 16.91
CA SER A 244 4.51 -17.31 16.80
C SER A 244 4.27 -16.18 17.80
N SER A 245 3.38 -15.25 17.47
CA SER A 245 2.96 -14.17 18.38
C SER A 245 2.25 -14.70 19.64
N THR A 246 1.77 -15.94 19.60
CA THR A 246 1.12 -16.64 20.71
C THR A 246 2.12 -17.30 21.68
N ASP A 247 3.40 -17.37 21.30
CA ASP A 247 4.42 -17.94 22.18
C ASP A 247 4.63 -17.04 23.40
N THR A 248 4.86 -17.66 24.57
CA THR A 248 5.02 -16.92 25.84
C THR A 248 6.19 -15.93 25.83
N ASN A 249 7.19 -16.20 24.99
CA ASN A 249 8.39 -15.38 24.80
C ASN A 249 8.42 -14.64 23.45
N ALA A 250 7.27 -14.51 22.78
CA ALA A 250 7.18 -13.90 21.45
C ALA A 250 7.87 -12.52 21.40
N TYR A 251 7.63 -11.69 22.39
CA TYR A 251 8.15 -10.32 22.49
C TYR A 251 9.33 -10.18 23.46
N GLU A 252 9.91 -11.28 23.91
CA GLU A 252 11.16 -11.28 24.68
C GLU A 252 12.34 -11.35 23.71
N VAL A 253 12.87 -10.17 23.35
CA VAL A 253 13.96 -10.03 22.37
C VAL A 253 15.25 -9.70 23.09
N GLY A 254 16.28 -10.52 22.91
CA GLY A 254 17.62 -10.23 23.44
C GLY A 254 18.26 -9.03 22.71
N ASP A 255 19.15 -8.31 23.38
CA ASP A 255 19.72 -7.05 22.91
C ASP A 255 20.32 -7.09 21.49
N ASN A 256 20.87 -8.22 21.08
CA ASN A 256 21.48 -8.44 19.76
C ASN A 256 20.65 -9.35 18.84
N GLU A 257 19.45 -9.73 19.25
CA GLU A 257 18.60 -10.66 18.52
C GLU A 257 17.72 -9.96 17.49
N ILE A 258 17.36 -10.71 16.46
CA ILE A 258 16.28 -10.40 15.52
C ILE A 258 15.29 -11.56 15.61
N VAL A 259 14.03 -11.23 15.91
CA VAL A 259 12.93 -12.18 16.02
C VAL A 259 11.91 -11.90 14.93
N TYR A 260 11.47 -12.94 14.26
CA TYR A 260 10.43 -12.90 13.26
C TYR A 260 9.18 -13.59 13.78
N LEU A 261 8.10 -12.85 13.90
CA LEU A 261 6.77 -13.35 14.22
C LEU A 261 6.03 -13.60 12.91
N TYR A 262 6.05 -14.85 12.43
CA TYR A 262 5.55 -15.18 11.11
C TYR A 262 4.03 -15.03 10.96
N ASP A 263 3.28 -15.27 12.03
CA ASP A 263 1.81 -15.19 12.04
C ASP A 263 1.29 -13.75 11.98
N THR A 264 2.06 -12.78 12.48
CA THR A 264 1.69 -11.35 12.43
C THR A 264 2.51 -10.56 11.42
N GLY A 265 3.52 -11.16 10.79
CA GLY A 265 4.42 -10.47 9.86
C GLY A 265 5.23 -9.38 10.54
N GLU A 266 5.63 -9.57 11.80
CA GLU A 266 6.39 -8.61 12.58
C GLU A 266 7.86 -9.03 12.67
N VAL A 267 8.77 -8.10 12.46
CA VAL A 267 10.20 -8.27 12.73
C VAL A 267 10.56 -7.42 13.93
N LEU A 268 11.04 -8.07 14.99
CA LEU A 268 11.44 -7.43 16.23
C LEU A 268 12.95 -7.42 16.36
N VAL A 269 13.51 -6.29 16.77
CA VAL A 269 14.96 -6.10 16.88
C VAL A 269 15.31 -5.65 18.28
N GLY A 270 16.34 -6.26 18.86
CA GLY A 270 16.86 -5.91 20.17
C GLY A 270 17.58 -4.57 20.17
N LYS A 271 17.66 -3.95 21.34
CA LYS A 271 18.16 -2.57 21.53
C LYS A 271 19.56 -2.32 20.96
N THR A 272 20.50 -3.22 21.20
CA THR A 272 21.89 -3.07 20.71
C THR A 272 21.95 -3.24 19.20
N LYS A 273 21.15 -4.17 18.66
CA LYS A 273 21.08 -4.37 17.21
C LYS A 273 20.45 -3.18 16.50
N TYR A 274 19.37 -2.63 17.06
CA TYR A 274 18.76 -1.40 16.54
C TYR A 274 19.75 -0.23 16.54
N ALA A 275 20.49 -0.02 17.64
CA ALA A 275 21.50 1.05 17.73
C ALA A 275 22.62 0.86 16.69
N ASP A 276 23.02 -0.37 16.36
CA ASP A 276 23.99 -0.67 15.29
C ASP A 276 23.44 -0.26 13.91
N ILE A 277 22.15 -0.59 13.62
CA ILE A 277 21.47 -0.21 12.37
C ILE A 277 21.42 1.32 12.24
N GLN A 278 21.01 2.03 13.29
CA GLN A 278 20.95 3.50 13.31
C GLN A 278 22.32 4.14 13.12
N THR A 279 23.36 3.65 13.81
CA THR A 279 24.71 4.19 13.71
C THR A 279 25.29 4.02 12.31
N LYS A 280 25.00 2.91 11.65
CA LYS A 280 25.43 2.62 10.28
C LYS A 280 24.58 3.32 9.21
N GLN A 281 23.41 3.85 9.58
CA GLN A 281 22.38 4.30 8.64
C GLN A 281 22.12 3.23 7.56
N ALA A 282 21.95 1.97 8.01
CA ALA A 282 21.89 0.81 7.15
C ALA A 282 20.48 0.62 6.60
N ASP A 283 20.23 1.05 5.39
CA ASP A 283 19.02 0.68 4.67
C ASP A 283 18.98 -0.83 4.46
N PHE A 284 17.79 -1.41 4.43
CA PHE A 284 17.68 -2.85 4.38
C PHE A 284 16.51 -3.34 3.54
N SER A 285 16.61 -4.59 3.14
CA SER A 285 15.51 -5.30 2.50
C SER A 285 15.18 -6.56 3.27
N VAL A 286 13.89 -6.85 3.39
CA VAL A 286 13.35 -8.08 3.97
C VAL A 286 12.79 -8.94 2.87
N THR A 287 13.29 -10.16 2.75
CA THR A 287 12.76 -11.17 1.82
C THR A 287 12.10 -12.25 2.65
N TYR A 288 10.81 -12.50 2.43
CA TYR A 288 10.02 -13.46 3.19
C TYR A 288 9.04 -14.22 2.31
N VAL A 289 8.43 -15.28 2.86
CA VAL A 289 7.50 -16.14 2.13
C VAL A 289 6.07 -15.93 2.64
N LYS A 290 5.15 -15.74 1.72
CA LYS A 290 3.69 -15.71 2.00
C LYS A 290 3.01 -16.76 1.13
N ASN A 291 2.22 -17.60 1.80
CA ASN A 291 1.30 -18.57 1.20
C ASN A 291 -0.13 -18.19 1.61
N ASP A 292 -1.13 -18.86 1.08
CA ASP A 292 -2.51 -18.77 1.54
C ASP A 292 -3.04 -17.33 1.58
N PHE A 293 -3.33 -16.79 0.42
CA PHE A 293 -3.92 -15.46 0.29
C PHE A 293 -5.45 -15.55 0.46
N GLU A 294 -5.98 -14.61 1.21
CA GLU A 294 -7.42 -14.44 1.38
C GLU A 294 -8.00 -13.54 0.28
N LYS A 295 -9.31 -13.62 0.12
CA LYS A 295 -10.02 -12.66 -0.72
C LYS A 295 -9.76 -11.25 -0.21
N ASN A 296 -9.50 -10.33 -1.12
CA ASN A 296 -9.16 -8.93 -0.88
C ASN A 296 -7.74 -8.70 -0.32
N ASP A 297 -6.91 -9.73 -0.20
CA ASP A 297 -5.48 -9.51 -0.01
C ASP A 297 -4.88 -8.79 -1.22
N ILE A 298 -3.93 -7.90 -0.96
CA ILE A 298 -3.19 -7.19 -2.01
C ILE A 298 -2.32 -8.19 -2.78
N ARG A 299 -2.25 -8.05 -4.09
CA ARG A 299 -1.34 -8.85 -4.91
C ARG A 299 0.09 -8.36 -4.77
N PRO A 300 1.05 -9.22 -4.35
CA PRO A 300 2.44 -8.79 -4.12
C PRO A 300 3.10 -8.16 -5.33
N GLU A 301 2.83 -8.66 -6.53
CA GLU A 301 3.40 -8.17 -7.78
C GLU A 301 3.00 -6.74 -8.15
N MET A 302 2.02 -6.16 -7.47
CA MET A 302 1.58 -4.77 -7.68
C MET A 302 2.38 -3.77 -6.83
N TYR A 303 3.01 -4.23 -5.75
CA TYR A 303 3.73 -3.39 -4.79
C TYR A 303 5.21 -3.71 -4.69
N PHE A 304 5.59 -4.98 -4.87
CA PHE A 304 6.91 -5.49 -4.49
C PHE A 304 7.57 -6.27 -5.62
N LYS A 305 8.88 -6.29 -5.58
CA LYS A 305 9.63 -7.31 -6.32
C LYS A 305 9.34 -8.66 -5.66
N CYS A 306 8.88 -9.63 -6.43
CA CYS A 306 8.54 -10.94 -5.89
C CYS A 306 8.68 -12.05 -6.92
N THR A 307 8.77 -13.28 -6.41
CA THR A 307 8.72 -14.51 -7.21
C THR A 307 7.49 -15.29 -6.77
N ALA A 308 6.58 -15.56 -7.71
CA ALA A 308 5.40 -16.39 -7.47
C ALA A 308 5.61 -17.82 -7.96
N TYR A 309 5.11 -18.76 -7.20
CA TYR A 309 5.00 -20.16 -7.58
C TYR A 309 3.54 -20.60 -7.59
N ASP A 310 3.09 -21.08 -8.73
CA ASP A 310 1.78 -21.69 -8.92
C ASP A 310 1.93 -23.22 -8.79
N SER A 311 1.36 -23.78 -7.73
CA SER A 311 1.46 -25.21 -7.42
C SER A 311 0.63 -26.08 -8.38
N VAL A 312 -0.42 -25.52 -8.99
CA VAL A 312 -1.29 -26.24 -9.93
C VAL A 312 -0.60 -26.43 -11.28
N ASN A 313 0.02 -25.35 -11.77
CA ASN A 313 0.68 -25.35 -13.07
C ASN A 313 2.18 -25.69 -12.99
N ASN A 314 2.70 -25.88 -11.77
CA ASN A 314 4.13 -26.08 -11.49
C ASN A 314 4.98 -25.01 -12.18
N LYS A 315 4.56 -23.74 -12.06
CA LYS A 315 5.17 -22.62 -12.77
C LYS A 315 5.68 -21.57 -11.79
N THR A 316 6.93 -21.18 -11.99
CA THR A 316 7.53 -20.04 -11.29
C THR A 316 7.51 -18.81 -12.20
N THR A 317 7.15 -17.66 -11.65
CA THR A 317 7.12 -16.38 -12.36
C THR A 317 7.82 -15.33 -11.52
N ASP A 318 8.84 -14.70 -12.08
CA ASP A 318 9.55 -13.59 -11.45
C ASP A 318 8.91 -12.27 -11.87
N TYR A 319 8.58 -11.45 -10.88
CA TYR A 319 8.06 -10.11 -11.06
C TYR A 319 9.12 -9.09 -10.64
N ALA A 320 9.47 -8.20 -11.58
CA ALA A 320 10.36 -7.08 -11.31
C ALA A 320 9.69 -6.08 -10.35
N ASP A 321 10.49 -5.21 -9.75
CA ASP A 321 9.96 -4.09 -8.97
C ASP A 321 9.04 -3.24 -9.87
N PRO A 322 7.82 -2.91 -9.43
CA PRO A 322 6.86 -2.14 -10.22
C PRO A 322 7.21 -0.65 -10.39
N SER A 323 8.37 -0.16 -9.91
CA SER A 323 8.71 1.27 -9.86
C SER A 323 8.69 2.01 -11.19
N ASP A 324 8.89 1.33 -12.32
CA ASP A 324 9.12 1.95 -13.63
C ASP A 324 8.06 1.58 -14.67
N GLN A 325 6.83 1.29 -14.20
CA GLN A 325 5.73 0.93 -15.10
C GLN A 325 4.95 2.17 -15.54
N GLU A 326 5.49 2.90 -16.51
CA GLU A 326 4.93 4.15 -17.02
C GLU A 326 4.08 3.90 -18.26
N ILE A 327 2.77 4.24 -18.19
CA ILE A 327 1.86 4.21 -19.34
C ILE A 327 1.90 5.58 -19.99
N GLU A 328 2.43 5.64 -21.20
CA GLU A 328 2.55 6.87 -21.98
C GLU A 328 1.46 6.98 -23.04
N TYR A 329 0.91 8.19 -23.16
CA TYR A 329 0.05 8.60 -24.25
C TYR A 329 0.76 9.62 -25.13
N GLU A 330 0.76 9.39 -26.42
CA GLU A 330 1.24 10.38 -27.40
C GLU A 330 0.19 11.48 -27.54
N ILE A 331 0.47 12.66 -26.97
CA ILE A 331 -0.47 13.79 -26.93
C ILE A 331 -0.22 14.80 -28.03
N ASN A 332 0.90 14.71 -28.72
CA ASN A 332 1.26 15.50 -29.87
C ASN A 332 2.36 14.75 -30.64
N TYR A 333 2.59 15.12 -31.86
CA TYR A 333 3.60 14.64 -32.81
C TYR A 333 5.03 14.41 -32.21
N SER A 334 5.38 15.11 -31.15
CA SER A 334 6.70 14.97 -30.47
C SER A 334 6.59 14.95 -28.94
N GLN A 335 5.40 14.72 -28.38
CA GLN A 335 5.20 14.79 -26.94
C GLN A 335 4.38 13.62 -26.43
N ASN A 336 4.94 12.94 -25.45
CA ASN A 336 4.26 11.93 -24.65
C ASN A 336 3.94 12.47 -23.26
N ILE A 337 2.94 11.89 -22.63
CA ILE A 337 2.59 12.14 -21.25
C ILE A 337 2.33 10.81 -20.52
N ILE A 338 2.92 10.68 -19.33
CA ILE A 338 2.67 9.55 -18.44
C ILE A 338 1.34 9.79 -17.73
N VAL A 339 0.38 8.92 -17.89
CA VAL A 339 -0.97 9.09 -17.37
C VAL A 339 -1.26 8.33 -16.09
N ASN A 340 -0.53 7.26 -15.82
CA ASN A 340 -0.79 6.40 -14.67
C ASN A 340 -0.08 6.89 -13.39
N THR A 341 -0.69 6.52 -12.27
CA THR A 341 -0.13 6.54 -10.92
C THR A 341 -0.18 5.11 -10.41
N GLN A 342 0.91 4.60 -9.84
CA GLN A 342 0.94 3.25 -9.32
C GLN A 342 0.43 3.20 -7.88
N ALA A 343 -0.23 2.10 -7.49
CA ALA A 343 -0.74 1.91 -6.15
C ALA A 343 0.35 2.09 -5.08
N LYS A 344 1.52 1.52 -5.29
CA LYS A 344 2.65 1.60 -4.34
C LYS A 344 3.12 3.01 -4.04
N ASP A 345 2.99 3.94 -5.00
CA ASP A 345 3.45 5.32 -4.88
C ASP A 345 2.42 6.22 -4.20
N ALA A 346 1.13 5.85 -4.28
CA ALA A 346 0.03 6.65 -3.77
C ALA A 346 -0.65 6.05 -2.52
N ILE A 347 -0.73 4.73 -2.40
CA ILE A 347 -1.54 4.04 -1.40
C ILE A 347 -0.63 3.12 -0.59
N SER A 348 -0.35 3.49 0.69
CA SER A 348 0.50 2.68 1.56
C SER A 348 -0.22 1.42 2.06
N THR A 349 0.48 0.29 2.07
CA THR A 349 0.02 -0.97 2.69
C THR A 349 -0.02 -0.88 4.22
N ASP A 350 0.71 0.08 4.83
CA ASP A 350 0.80 0.26 6.28
C ASP A 350 -0.55 0.55 6.93
N ILE A 351 -1.48 1.15 6.17
CA ILE A 351 -2.83 1.46 6.63
C ILE A 351 -3.58 0.19 7.04
N TYR A 352 -3.40 -0.89 6.30
CA TYR A 352 -3.99 -2.19 6.61
C TYR A 352 -3.44 -2.72 7.93
N ARG A 353 -2.12 -2.70 8.07
CA ARG A 353 -1.39 -3.17 9.24
C ARG A 353 -1.64 -2.34 10.49
N MET A 354 -1.89 -1.02 10.32
CA MET A 354 -2.25 -0.12 11.39
C MET A 354 -3.53 -0.56 12.12
N VAL A 355 -4.59 -0.84 11.38
CA VAL A 355 -5.88 -1.23 11.98
C VAL A 355 -5.77 -2.57 12.69
N ASP A 356 -5.02 -3.52 12.15
CA ASP A 356 -4.74 -4.80 12.80
C ASP A 356 -4.00 -4.62 14.12
N TYR A 357 -2.99 -3.77 14.15
CA TYR A 357 -2.24 -3.49 15.37
C TYR A 357 -3.11 -2.84 16.45
N ILE A 358 -3.90 -1.82 16.10
CA ILE A 358 -4.83 -1.19 17.03
C ILE A 358 -5.86 -2.20 17.53
N SER A 359 -6.43 -3.02 16.64
CA SER A 359 -7.38 -4.07 17.00
C SER A 359 -6.81 -5.06 18.02
N LYS A 360 -5.56 -5.46 17.85
CA LYS A 360 -4.84 -6.34 18.79
C LYS A 360 -4.68 -5.68 20.16
N THR A 361 -4.31 -4.40 20.23
CA THR A 361 -4.17 -3.68 21.50
C THR A 361 -5.49 -3.51 22.22
N VAL A 362 -6.56 -3.18 21.50
CA VAL A 362 -7.93 -3.11 22.05
C VAL A 362 -8.37 -4.46 22.61
N LYS A 363 -8.16 -5.53 21.85
CA LYS A 363 -8.49 -6.90 22.28
C LYS A 363 -7.79 -7.27 23.59
N TYR A 364 -6.53 -6.90 23.78
CA TYR A 364 -5.80 -7.17 25.02
C TYR A 364 -6.37 -6.39 26.22
N VAL A 365 -6.87 -5.18 26.03
CA VAL A 365 -7.55 -4.44 27.09
C VAL A 365 -8.88 -5.10 27.44
N ASP A 366 -9.70 -5.43 26.44
CA ASP A 366 -11.01 -6.08 26.61
C ASP A 366 -10.91 -7.43 27.34
N GLU A 367 -9.87 -8.22 27.03
CA GLU A 367 -9.61 -9.50 27.70
C GLU A 367 -9.33 -9.33 29.20
N VAL A 368 -8.59 -8.28 29.57
CA VAL A 368 -8.31 -8.00 30.99
C VAL A 368 -9.54 -7.42 31.68
N GLU A 369 -10.30 -6.53 31.03
CA GLU A 369 -11.57 -5.99 31.57
C GLU A 369 -12.56 -7.15 31.82
N THR A 370 -12.68 -8.08 30.91
CA THR A 370 -13.51 -9.28 31.09
C THR A 370 -13.11 -10.10 32.32
N LYS A 371 -11.80 -10.29 32.54
CA LYS A 371 -11.28 -10.99 33.72
C LYS A 371 -11.59 -10.23 35.03
N ILE A 372 -11.51 -8.90 35.01
CA ILE A 372 -11.88 -8.05 36.16
C ILE A 372 -13.36 -8.23 36.50
N ASP A 373 -14.24 -8.19 35.49
CA ASP A 373 -15.70 -8.40 35.68
C ASP A 373 -16.01 -9.77 36.26
N GLU A 374 -15.29 -10.81 35.82
CA GLU A 374 -15.45 -12.16 36.39
C GLU A 374 -15.01 -12.23 37.84
N VAL A 375 -13.86 -11.61 38.18
CA VAL A 375 -13.37 -11.51 39.56
C VAL A 375 -14.35 -10.74 40.45
N ASP A 376 -14.95 -9.65 39.98
CA ASP A 376 -15.97 -8.88 40.70
C ASP A 376 -17.22 -9.69 41.00
N LYS A 377 -17.66 -10.52 40.05
CA LYS A 377 -18.76 -11.47 40.29
C LYS A 377 -18.38 -12.51 41.35
N MET A 378 -17.13 -13.00 41.34
CA MET A 378 -16.65 -13.92 42.37
C MET A 378 -16.58 -13.28 43.74
N ILE A 379 -16.10 -12.04 43.86
CA ILE A 379 -16.08 -11.23 45.08
C ILE A 379 -17.49 -11.06 45.61
N SER A 380 -18.46 -10.72 44.79
CA SER A 380 -19.87 -10.51 45.18
C SER A 380 -20.55 -11.81 45.66
N ASN A 381 -20.07 -12.96 45.23
CA ASN A 381 -20.67 -14.26 45.54
C ASN A 381 -19.96 -15.01 46.70
N THR A 382 -18.90 -14.44 47.32
CA THR A 382 -18.19 -15.09 48.42
C THR A 382 -18.28 -14.32 49.71
N THR A 383 -18.43 -15.01 50.84
CA THR A 383 -18.37 -14.45 52.19
C THR A 383 -17.12 -14.89 52.97
N ASP A 384 -16.30 -15.74 52.37
CA ASP A 384 -15.05 -16.21 52.95
C ASP A 384 -13.97 -15.14 52.89
N LYS A 385 -13.48 -14.73 54.08
CA LYS A 385 -12.52 -13.63 54.20
C LYS A 385 -11.18 -13.87 53.55
N ASP A 386 -10.69 -15.12 53.53
CA ASP A 386 -9.40 -15.46 52.94
C ASP A 386 -9.51 -15.46 51.44
N LYS A 387 -10.62 -15.99 50.92
CA LYS A 387 -10.95 -15.90 49.48
C LYS A 387 -11.12 -14.46 49.00
N LEU A 388 -11.82 -13.63 49.81
CA LEU A 388 -11.99 -12.21 49.51
C LEU A 388 -10.64 -11.47 49.43
N ALA A 389 -9.71 -11.76 50.32
CA ALA A 389 -8.39 -11.14 50.34
C ALA A 389 -7.62 -11.54 49.06
N THR A 390 -7.66 -12.83 48.67
CA THR A 390 -7.02 -13.35 47.47
C THR A 390 -7.63 -12.73 46.19
N LEU A 391 -8.95 -12.70 46.09
CA LEU A 391 -9.66 -12.12 44.92
C LEU A 391 -9.42 -10.60 44.80
N ASN A 392 -9.38 -9.87 45.89
CA ASN A 392 -9.05 -8.42 45.88
C ASN A 392 -7.59 -8.20 45.42
N SER A 393 -6.65 -9.03 45.87
CA SER A 393 -5.25 -8.95 45.39
C SER A 393 -5.16 -9.23 43.87
N LEU A 394 -5.86 -10.26 43.39
CA LEU A 394 -5.93 -10.58 41.97
C LEU A 394 -6.57 -9.43 41.18
N LYS A 395 -7.68 -8.84 41.67
CA LYS A 395 -8.32 -7.67 41.06
C LYS A 395 -7.34 -6.52 40.89
N THR A 396 -6.62 -6.17 41.97
CA THR A 396 -5.61 -5.09 41.92
C THR A 396 -4.50 -5.37 40.88
N SER A 397 -4.05 -6.60 40.77
CA SER A 397 -3.05 -6.97 39.75
C SER A 397 -3.62 -6.87 38.32
N LEU A 398 -4.87 -7.29 38.11
CA LEU A 398 -5.56 -7.15 36.82
C LEU A 398 -5.82 -5.68 36.46
N GLU A 399 -6.22 -4.86 37.42
CA GLU A 399 -6.40 -3.42 37.21
C GLU A 399 -5.08 -2.74 36.81
N THR A 400 -3.98 -3.11 37.46
CA THR A 400 -2.64 -2.64 37.08
C THR A 400 -2.26 -3.07 35.66
N GLU A 401 -2.55 -4.31 35.31
CA GLU A 401 -2.32 -4.81 33.95
C GLU A 401 -3.19 -4.07 32.91
N ARG A 402 -4.48 -3.86 33.22
CA ARG A 402 -5.40 -3.07 32.37
C ARG A 402 -4.85 -1.67 32.10
N ASP A 403 -4.41 -0.97 33.15
CA ASP A 403 -3.89 0.41 33.02
C ASP A 403 -2.64 0.48 32.14
N LEU A 404 -1.75 -0.53 32.25
CA LEU A 404 -0.59 -0.64 31.39
C LEU A 404 -1.00 -0.90 29.92
N ARG A 405 -1.93 -1.82 29.68
CA ARG A 405 -2.42 -2.15 28.34
C ARG A 405 -3.23 -1.01 27.72
N SER A 406 -4.03 -0.28 28.52
CA SER A 406 -4.76 0.91 28.07
C SER A 406 -3.81 1.98 27.57
N LYS A 407 -2.67 2.18 28.24
CA LYS A 407 -1.66 3.11 27.77
C LYS A 407 -1.07 2.67 26.42
N VAL A 408 -0.72 1.40 26.25
CA VAL A 408 -0.23 0.86 24.97
C VAL A 408 -1.28 1.01 23.87
N MET A 409 -2.55 0.81 24.20
CA MET A 409 -3.65 1.02 23.25
C MET A 409 -3.77 2.49 22.84
N THR A 410 -3.72 3.43 23.79
CA THR A 410 -3.72 4.87 23.47
C THR A 410 -2.54 5.26 22.59
N ASP A 411 -1.35 4.75 22.91
CA ASP A 411 -0.13 4.96 22.10
C ASP A 411 -0.32 4.38 20.68
N ALA A 412 -0.98 3.22 20.54
CA ALA A 412 -1.28 2.62 19.23
C ALA A 412 -2.23 3.46 18.37
N PHE A 413 -3.27 4.05 18.97
CA PHE A 413 -4.12 5.02 18.26
C PHE A 413 -3.33 6.28 17.85
N GLY A 414 -2.41 6.75 18.68
CA GLY A 414 -1.52 7.86 18.36
C GLY A 414 -0.59 7.54 17.19
N MET A 415 0.02 6.35 17.17
CA MET A 415 0.80 5.87 16.02
C MET A 415 -0.06 5.80 14.76
N GLY A 416 -1.31 5.33 14.87
CA GLY A 416 -2.25 5.29 13.76
C GLY A 416 -2.49 6.67 13.14
N LEU A 417 -2.56 7.74 13.95
CA LEU A 417 -2.66 9.10 13.42
C LEU A 417 -1.44 9.48 12.58
N THR A 418 -0.24 9.19 13.07
CA THR A 418 1.01 9.45 12.32
C THR A 418 1.03 8.69 10.99
N MET A 419 0.67 7.41 11.00
CA MET A 419 0.62 6.57 9.78
C MET A 419 -0.40 7.10 8.76
N ILE A 420 -1.58 7.54 9.20
CA ILE A 420 -2.57 8.17 8.30
C ILE A 420 -2.08 9.51 7.76
N ASP A 421 -1.34 10.30 8.55
CA ASP A 421 -0.76 11.55 8.07
C ASP A 421 0.29 11.30 6.99
N GLU A 422 1.18 10.32 7.17
CA GLU A 422 2.17 9.91 6.19
C GLU A 422 1.53 9.34 4.91
N ALA A 423 0.52 8.47 5.06
CA ALA A 423 -0.25 7.96 3.93
C ALA A 423 -1.00 9.08 3.18
N GLY A 424 -1.58 10.04 3.90
CA GLY A 424 -2.22 11.22 3.33
C GLY A 424 -1.24 12.11 2.57
N GLN A 425 -0.01 12.21 3.04
CA GLN A 425 1.03 12.95 2.34
C GLN A 425 1.42 12.26 1.01
N LYS A 426 1.55 10.92 0.98
CA LYS A 426 1.77 10.16 -0.27
C LYS A 426 0.65 10.42 -1.28
N VAL A 427 -0.61 10.33 -0.86
CA VAL A 427 -1.77 10.64 -1.72
C VAL A 427 -1.72 12.09 -2.23
N SER A 428 -1.37 13.05 -1.37
CA SER A 428 -1.28 14.48 -1.74
C SER A 428 -0.18 14.73 -2.77
N VAL A 429 0.98 14.10 -2.64
CA VAL A 429 2.08 14.16 -3.61
C VAL A 429 1.63 13.57 -4.94
N ALA A 430 1.06 12.36 -4.94
CA ALA A 430 0.55 11.71 -6.15
C ALA A 430 -0.52 12.55 -6.86
N THR A 431 -1.45 13.15 -6.09
CA THR A 431 -2.49 14.05 -6.63
C THR A 431 -1.87 15.30 -7.25
N SER A 432 -0.86 15.88 -6.62
CA SER A 432 -0.17 17.09 -7.12
C SER A 432 0.58 16.81 -8.42
N GLU A 433 1.28 15.70 -8.50
CA GLU A 433 1.98 15.24 -9.72
C GLU A 433 0.98 14.97 -10.86
N LEU A 434 -0.12 14.30 -10.55
CA LEU A 434 -1.19 14.02 -11.51
C LEU A 434 -1.83 15.30 -12.01
N GLY A 435 -2.10 16.27 -11.13
CA GLY A 435 -2.62 17.59 -11.48
C GLY A 435 -1.68 18.38 -12.39
N ALA A 436 -0.37 18.31 -12.16
CA ALA A 436 0.61 18.94 -13.05
C ALA A 436 0.60 18.31 -14.46
N LYS A 437 0.50 16.97 -14.53
CA LYS A 437 0.37 16.23 -15.81
C LYS A 437 -0.93 16.58 -16.52
N TYR A 438 -2.05 16.62 -15.79
CA TYR A 438 -3.36 17.01 -16.34
C TYR A 438 -3.34 18.42 -16.92
N ASN A 439 -2.79 19.40 -16.19
CA ASN A 439 -2.66 20.78 -16.69
C ASN A 439 -1.83 20.85 -17.97
N ARG A 440 -0.74 20.09 -18.06
CA ARG A 440 0.07 19.99 -19.29
C ARG A 440 -0.75 19.42 -20.44
N ALA A 441 -1.53 18.36 -20.20
CA ALA A 441 -2.42 17.78 -21.22
C ALA A 441 -3.47 18.79 -21.67
N GLN A 442 -4.07 19.54 -20.75
CA GLN A 442 -5.07 20.57 -21.03
C GLN A 442 -4.50 21.71 -21.89
N LEU A 443 -3.28 22.17 -21.59
CA LEU A 443 -2.61 23.20 -22.42
C LEU A 443 -2.32 22.69 -23.82
N THR A 444 -1.88 21.42 -23.93
CA THR A 444 -1.64 20.78 -25.22
C THR A 444 -2.95 20.63 -26.02
N TYR A 445 -4.03 20.23 -25.35
CA TYR A 445 -5.36 20.13 -25.95
C TYR A 445 -5.82 21.46 -26.56
N ASN A 446 -5.72 22.55 -25.80
CA ASN A 446 -6.12 23.90 -26.29
C ASN A 446 -5.28 24.31 -27.50
N LYS A 447 -3.96 24.09 -27.45
CA LYS A 447 -3.07 24.36 -28.57
C LYS A 447 -3.42 23.54 -29.82
N LEU A 448 -3.74 22.27 -29.66
CA LEU A 448 -4.14 21.40 -30.78
C LEU A 448 -5.47 21.88 -31.43
N LEU A 449 -6.42 22.38 -30.62
CA LEU A 449 -7.66 22.98 -31.15
C LEU A 449 -7.38 24.23 -31.94
N ASP A 450 -6.48 25.11 -31.48
CA ASP A 450 -6.09 26.32 -32.21
C ASP A 450 -5.40 25.95 -33.53
N GLU A 451 -4.46 24.99 -33.51
CA GLU A 451 -3.80 24.49 -34.72
C GLU A 451 -4.77 23.78 -35.68
N GLN A 452 -5.79 23.10 -35.18
CA GLN A 452 -6.84 22.46 -35.96
C GLN A 452 -7.66 23.49 -36.69
N THR A 453 -8.09 24.56 -36.00
CA THR A 453 -8.84 25.68 -36.60
C THR A 453 -8.02 26.39 -37.68
N ASP A 454 -6.75 26.71 -37.39
CA ASP A 454 -5.82 27.32 -38.36
C ASP A 454 -5.61 26.43 -39.60
N SER A 455 -5.55 25.09 -39.40
CA SER A 455 -5.41 24.14 -40.49
C SER A 455 -6.70 24.04 -41.35
N GLU A 456 -7.86 24.13 -40.71
CA GLU A 456 -9.16 24.16 -41.39
C GLU A 456 -9.32 25.45 -42.23
N ASP A 457 -8.98 26.61 -41.66
CA ASP A 457 -9.00 27.89 -42.38
C ASP A 457 -8.07 27.87 -43.61
N LYS A 458 -6.83 27.37 -43.45
CA LYS A 458 -5.90 27.24 -44.58
C LYS A 458 -6.36 26.22 -45.62
N LEU A 459 -7.08 25.19 -45.23
CA LEU A 459 -7.65 24.21 -46.12
C LEU A 459 -8.80 24.86 -46.94
N SER A 460 -9.67 25.61 -46.26
CA SER A 460 -10.76 26.37 -46.91
C SER A 460 -10.21 27.41 -47.88
N GLU A 461 -9.22 28.22 -47.47
CA GLU A 461 -8.54 29.18 -48.36
C GLU A 461 -7.94 28.53 -49.61
N ASN A 462 -7.40 27.30 -49.47
CA ASN A 462 -6.77 26.58 -50.55
C ASN A 462 -7.76 25.89 -51.50
N GLU A 463 -8.87 25.35 -50.97
CA GLU A 463 -9.83 24.53 -51.73
C GLU A 463 -11.08 25.29 -52.18
N ASP A 464 -11.55 26.27 -51.39
CA ASP A 464 -12.85 26.92 -51.63
C ASP A 464 -12.74 28.14 -52.57
N VAL A 465 -13.77 28.37 -53.34
CA VAL A 465 -13.86 29.53 -54.25
C VAL A 465 -14.23 30.77 -53.44
N SER A 466 -13.47 31.87 -53.58
CA SER A 466 -13.91 33.18 -53.08
C SER A 466 -15.11 33.66 -53.87
N LEU A 467 -16.24 33.85 -53.22
CA LEU A 467 -17.48 34.35 -53.82
C LEU A 467 -17.57 35.88 -53.81
N THR A 468 -16.46 36.58 -53.48
CA THR A 468 -16.36 38.03 -53.54
C THR A 468 -15.74 38.54 -54.81
#